data_2e7b84a91f9c5ccbce68062847c7c3ed
#
_entry.id   2e7b84a91f9c5ccbce68062847c7c3ed
#
_cell.length_a   1.000
_cell.length_b   1.000
_cell.length_c   1.000
_cell.angle_alpha   90.00
_cell.angle_beta   90.00
_cell.angle_gamma   90.00
#
_symmetry.space_group_name_H-M   'P 1'
#
loop_
_entity.id
_entity.type
_entity.pdbx_description
1 polymer ?
#
loop_
_entity_poly.entity_id
_entity_poly.type
_entity_poly.pdbx_seq_one_letter_code
_entity_poly.pdbx_strand_id
1 'polypeptide(L)'
;MLTFFKNAKKFLDLKSAHEEYHALHYKKGRVYASSAHVLVWLDGEFGKRGSYDFVTGEKADVRMPEFEKVIPPVDARAVHVVLGSDELVKLHVILKSITAIAAKVPELMPVRLRWESTGLNIKARAPIASVTYAAAGCVHGYTPDMDIRACAHTKHLADLIGYFHQRGGDLQIYAPLRVASQSPLYFAANGTAGVLGQVRDAEIYQG
;
A
#
# COMPACT_ATOMS: atom_id res chain seq x y z
N MET A 1 8.97 -15.52 -3.62
CA MET A 1 9.14 -15.78 -2.17
C MET A 1 10.24 -14.91 -1.54
N LEU A 2 11.49 -15.01 -1.99
CA LEU A 2 12.63 -14.27 -1.40
C LEU A 2 12.42 -12.76 -1.32
N THR A 3 11.84 -12.13 -2.36
CA THR A 3 11.53 -10.69 -2.38
C THR A 3 10.61 -10.26 -1.24
N PHE A 4 9.60 -11.08 -0.88
CA PHE A 4 8.71 -10.80 0.25
C PHE A 4 9.51 -10.71 1.55
N PHE A 5 10.28 -11.74 1.89
CA PHE A 5 11.02 -11.78 3.15
C PHE A 5 12.07 -10.68 3.26
N LYS A 6 12.75 -10.33 2.15
CA LYS A 6 13.69 -9.19 2.12
C LYS A 6 13.03 -7.84 2.41
N ASN A 7 11.76 -7.68 2.04
CA ASN A 7 11.02 -6.44 2.24
C ASN A 7 10.10 -6.45 3.47
N ALA A 8 9.83 -7.60 4.08
CA ALA A 8 8.86 -7.74 5.18
C ALA A 8 9.13 -6.75 6.32
N LYS A 9 10.40 -6.49 6.67
CA LYS A 9 10.79 -5.51 7.69
C LYS A 9 10.21 -4.11 7.45
N LYS A 10 9.93 -3.72 6.21
CA LYS A 10 9.35 -2.40 5.88
C LYS A 10 7.88 -2.29 6.26
N PHE A 11 7.21 -3.44 6.40
CA PHE A 11 5.78 -3.56 6.67
C PHE A 11 5.49 -3.95 8.12
N LEU A 12 6.52 -4.29 8.90
CA LEU A 12 6.45 -4.55 10.32
C LEU A 12 6.77 -3.27 11.11
N ASP A 13 6.25 -3.18 12.33
CA ASP A 13 6.62 -2.12 13.28
C ASP A 13 7.34 -2.72 14.49
N LEU A 14 8.64 -3.01 14.32
CA LEU A 14 9.50 -3.61 15.34
C LEU A 14 9.73 -2.72 16.58
N LYS A 15 9.17 -1.49 16.60
CA LYS A 15 9.25 -0.57 17.74
C LYS A 15 7.90 -0.40 18.42
N SER A 16 6.84 -0.97 17.88
CA SER A 16 5.50 -0.93 18.46
C SER A 16 5.48 -1.62 19.84
N ALA A 17 4.63 -1.13 20.74
CA ALA A 17 4.26 -1.87 21.94
C ALA A 17 3.39 -3.10 21.64
N HIS A 18 2.87 -3.21 20.43
CA HIS A 18 2.05 -4.30 19.95
C HIS A 18 2.94 -5.39 19.33
N GLU A 19 3.22 -6.43 20.06
CA GLU A 19 4.12 -7.52 19.66
C GLU A 19 3.67 -8.25 18.40
N GLU A 20 2.35 -8.26 18.11
CA GLU A 20 1.82 -8.80 16.87
C GLU A 20 2.39 -8.15 15.61
N TYR A 21 2.87 -6.89 15.69
CA TYR A 21 3.51 -6.20 14.56
C TYR A 21 4.99 -6.53 14.40
N HIS A 22 5.57 -7.34 15.31
CA HIS A 22 6.94 -7.84 15.18
C HIS A 22 7.02 -9.18 14.45
N ALA A 23 5.87 -9.82 14.22
CA ALA A 23 5.80 -11.19 13.74
C ALA A 23 5.33 -11.30 12.28
N LEU A 24 5.80 -12.35 11.61
CA LEU A 24 5.20 -12.87 10.40
C LEU A 24 4.08 -13.86 10.78
N HIS A 25 2.92 -13.73 10.17
CA HIS A 25 1.78 -14.56 10.47
C HIS A 25 1.46 -15.50 9.30
N TYR A 26 1.36 -16.80 9.58
CA TYR A 26 1.09 -17.83 8.59
C TYR A 26 -0.30 -18.41 8.79
N LYS A 27 -1.19 -18.22 7.80
CA LYS A 27 -2.59 -18.65 7.87
C LYS A 27 -3.14 -18.97 6.47
N LYS A 28 -3.74 -20.14 6.31
CA LYS A 28 -4.50 -20.52 5.10
C LYS A 28 -3.73 -20.33 3.77
N GLY A 29 -2.49 -20.81 3.68
CA GLY A 29 -1.69 -20.68 2.46
C GLY A 29 -1.19 -19.26 2.19
N ARG A 30 -1.08 -18.44 3.24
CA ARG A 30 -0.56 -17.06 3.17
C ARG A 30 0.45 -16.79 4.27
N VAL A 31 1.40 -15.93 3.97
CA VAL A 31 2.23 -15.27 4.97
C VAL A 31 1.96 -13.78 4.93
N TYR A 32 1.75 -13.18 6.11
CA TYR A 32 1.41 -11.78 6.30
C TYR A 32 2.52 -11.06 7.05
N ALA A 33 2.78 -9.82 6.64
CA ALA A 33 3.55 -8.83 7.38
C ALA A 33 2.69 -7.58 7.54
N SER A 34 2.56 -7.04 8.75
CA SER A 34 1.68 -5.89 9.00
C SER A 34 2.22 -4.94 10.06
N SER A 35 1.79 -3.71 9.94
CA SER A 35 1.84 -2.67 10.96
C SER A 35 0.45 -2.08 11.12
N ALA A 36 0.30 -1.05 11.96
CA ALA A 36 -0.96 -0.33 12.10
C ALA A 36 -1.46 0.33 10.80
N HIS A 37 -0.59 0.51 9.80
CA HIS A 37 -0.88 1.29 8.58
C HIS A 37 -0.84 0.47 7.30
N VAL A 38 -0.09 -0.63 7.29
CA VAL A 38 0.17 -1.44 6.10
C VAL A 38 -0.01 -2.91 6.42
N LEU A 39 -0.65 -3.63 5.52
CA LEU A 39 -0.72 -5.08 5.51
C LEU A 39 -0.26 -5.57 4.13
N VAL A 40 0.68 -6.51 4.09
CA VAL A 40 1.12 -7.17 2.86
C VAL A 40 1.10 -8.66 3.07
N TRP A 41 0.69 -9.41 2.05
CA TRP A 41 0.76 -10.86 2.11
C TRP A 41 1.25 -11.46 0.80
N LEU A 42 1.74 -12.68 0.92
CA LEU A 42 2.15 -13.53 -0.18
C LEU A 42 1.38 -14.84 -0.11
N ASP A 43 0.74 -15.20 -1.22
CA ASP A 43 0.10 -16.51 -1.39
C ASP A 43 1.18 -17.58 -1.66
N GLY A 44 1.03 -18.75 -1.07
CA GLY A 44 1.94 -19.87 -1.28
C GLY A 44 1.78 -21.00 -0.26
N GLU A 45 2.46 -22.11 -0.50
CA GLU A 45 2.53 -23.20 0.45
C GLU A 45 3.70 -22.97 1.43
N PHE A 46 3.34 -22.64 2.65
CA PHE A 46 4.28 -22.47 3.74
C PHE A 46 4.08 -23.61 4.75
N GLY A 47 5.08 -24.40 5.02
CA GLY A 47 5.00 -25.48 6.03
C GLY A 47 4.78 -25.02 7.48
N LYS A 48 4.48 -23.73 7.67
CA LYS A 48 4.29 -23.08 8.98
C LYS A 48 2.83 -22.64 9.16
N ARG A 49 2.38 -22.64 10.44
CA ARG A 49 1.11 -22.05 10.88
C ARG A 49 1.33 -21.28 12.19
N GLY A 50 0.63 -20.16 12.34
CA GLY A 50 0.77 -19.30 13.52
C GLY A 50 1.69 -18.12 13.30
N SER A 51 2.14 -17.51 14.37
CA SER A 51 2.98 -16.33 14.37
C SER A 51 4.43 -16.70 14.64
N TYR A 52 5.36 -16.03 13.97
CA TYR A 52 6.80 -16.24 14.15
C TYR A 52 7.48 -14.88 14.23
N ASP A 53 8.25 -14.66 15.27
CA ASP A 53 9.05 -13.45 15.43
C ASP A 53 9.96 -13.24 14.20
N PHE A 54 9.95 -12.03 13.67
CA PHE A 54 10.65 -11.73 12.42
C PHE A 54 12.19 -11.77 12.59
N VAL A 55 12.69 -11.42 13.78
CA VAL A 55 14.12 -11.31 14.04
C VAL A 55 14.73 -12.66 14.41
N THR A 56 14.08 -13.37 15.33
CA THR A 56 14.58 -14.67 15.84
C THR A 56 14.14 -15.84 14.98
N GLY A 57 13.03 -15.70 14.26
CA GLY A 57 12.40 -16.78 13.49
C GLY A 57 11.70 -17.84 14.36
N GLU A 58 11.64 -17.62 15.67
CA GLU A 58 11.00 -18.51 16.63
C GLU A 58 9.48 -18.32 16.64
N LYS A 59 8.76 -19.32 17.08
CA LYS A 59 7.31 -19.24 17.24
C LYS A 59 6.97 -18.23 18.31
N ALA A 60 6.18 -17.23 17.94
CA ALA A 60 5.72 -16.17 18.85
C ALA A 60 4.32 -16.50 19.40
N ASP A 61 4.15 -16.33 20.71
CA ASP A 61 2.86 -16.46 21.38
C ASP A 61 2.13 -15.12 21.39
N VAL A 62 1.80 -14.65 20.19
CA VAL A 62 1.07 -13.39 19.99
C VAL A 62 -0.25 -13.64 19.29
N ARG A 63 -1.25 -12.83 19.60
CA ARG A 63 -2.56 -12.90 18.94
C ARG A 63 -2.40 -12.58 17.47
N MET A 64 -2.86 -13.49 16.60
CA MET A 64 -2.91 -13.23 15.18
C MET A 64 -4.02 -12.21 14.87
N PRO A 65 -3.70 -11.10 14.18
CA PRO A 65 -4.71 -10.12 13.77
C PRO A 65 -5.76 -10.73 12.84
N GLU A 66 -6.96 -10.15 12.85
CA GLU A 66 -8.06 -10.56 11.95
C GLU A 66 -7.92 -9.86 10.59
N PHE A 67 -6.91 -10.26 9.83
CA PHE A 67 -6.56 -9.62 8.55
C PHE A 67 -7.72 -9.53 7.56
N GLU A 68 -8.61 -10.52 7.57
CA GLU A 68 -9.76 -10.57 6.68
C GLU A 68 -10.73 -9.40 6.88
N LYS A 69 -10.74 -8.78 8.07
CA LYS A 69 -11.59 -7.62 8.36
C LYS A 69 -11.06 -6.31 7.76
N VAL A 70 -9.76 -6.23 7.48
CA VAL A 70 -9.13 -5.03 6.91
C VAL A 70 -8.91 -5.12 5.41
N ILE A 71 -9.01 -6.32 4.83
CA ILE A 71 -8.92 -6.52 3.39
C ILE A 71 -10.25 -6.10 2.77
N PRO A 72 -10.30 -5.06 1.92
CA PRO A 72 -11.55 -4.64 1.30
C PRO A 72 -12.05 -5.73 0.35
N PRO A 73 -13.36 -5.94 0.25
CA PRO A 73 -13.93 -6.79 -0.78
C PRO A 73 -13.70 -6.12 -2.14
N VAL A 74 -12.89 -6.74 -2.98
CA VAL A 74 -12.59 -6.26 -4.33
C VAL A 74 -13.34 -7.14 -5.31
N ASP A 75 -14.22 -6.54 -6.11
CA ASP A 75 -14.88 -7.20 -7.21
C ASP A 75 -14.33 -6.72 -8.57
N ALA A 76 -14.72 -7.41 -9.64
CA ALA A 76 -14.28 -7.09 -11.00
C ALA A 76 -14.76 -5.72 -11.52
N ARG A 77 -15.70 -5.05 -10.82
CA ARG A 77 -16.24 -3.73 -11.17
C ARG A 77 -15.57 -2.59 -10.40
N ALA A 78 -14.72 -2.93 -9.42
CA ALA A 78 -14.01 -1.92 -8.66
C ALA A 78 -13.10 -1.10 -9.58
N VAL A 79 -13.13 0.22 -9.43
CA VAL A 79 -12.22 1.10 -10.18
C VAL A 79 -10.80 0.80 -9.77
N HIS A 80 -9.96 0.50 -10.74
CA HIS A 80 -8.54 0.28 -10.51
C HIS A 80 -7.69 0.73 -11.70
N VAL A 81 -6.44 1.05 -11.44
CA VAL A 81 -5.43 1.31 -12.44
C VAL A 81 -4.42 0.17 -12.49
N VAL A 82 -4.04 -0.24 -13.69
CA VAL A 82 -2.98 -1.20 -13.93
C VAL A 82 -1.72 -0.45 -14.39
N LEU A 83 -0.67 -0.50 -13.60
CA LEU A 83 0.62 0.13 -13.88
C LEU A 83 1.64 -0.93 -14.32
N GLY A 84 2.23 -0.74 -15.50
CA GLY A 84 3.31 -1.60 -15.98
C GLY A 84 4.63 -1.38 -15.23
N SER A 85 5.57 -2.32 -15.40
CA SER A 85 6.86 -2.30 -14.68
C SER A 85 7.66 -1.02 -14.87
N ASP A 86 7.71 -0.44 -16.07
CA ASP A 86 8.45 0.80 -16.33
C ASP A 86 7.86 1.99 -15.58
N GLU A 87 6.53 2.04 -15.49
CA GLU A 87 5.84 3.09 -14.75
C GLU A 87 6.01 2.92 -13.25
N LEU A 88 6.07 1.69 -12.74
CA LEU A 88 6.38 1.41 -11.35
C LEU A 88 7.78 1.88 -10.93
N VAL A 89 8.78 1.76 -11.83
CA VAL A 89 10.13 2.31 -11.59
C VAL A 89 10.06 3.82 -11.38
N LYS A 90 9.43 4.54 -12.31
CA LYS A 90 9.31 6.01 -12.26
C LYS A 90 8.56 6.45 -11.00
N LEU A 91 7.40 5.83 -10.75
CA LEU A 91 6.58 6.11 -9.58
C LEU A 91 7.34 5.88 -8.28
N HIS A 92 8.08 4.77 -8.17
CA HIS A 92 8.90 4.48 -6.99
C HIS A 92 9.98 5.55 -6.76
N VAL A 93 10.68 5.98 -7.82
CA VAL A 93 11.70 7.04 -7.74
C VAL A 93 11.08 8.35 -7.26
N ILE A 94 9.94 8.76 -7.82
CA ILE A 94 9.22 9.98 -7.44
C ILE A 94 8.79 9.92 -5.96
N LEU A 95 8.16 8.84 -5.54
CA LEU A 95 7.71 8.69 -4.15
C LEU A 95 8.87 8.66 -3.16
N LYS A 96 10.01 8.05 -3.50
CA LYS A 96 11.23 8.11 -2.68
C LYS A 96 11.77 9.54 -2.57
N SER A 97 11.76 10.29 -3.66
CA SER A 97 12.20 11.68 -3.68
C SER A 97 11.29 12.55 -2.80
N ILE A 98 9.97 12.40 -2.91
CA ILE A 98 9.01 13.07 -2.03
C ILE A 98 9.26 12.70 -0.57
N THR A 99 9.46 11.42 -0.27
CA THR A 99 9.75 10.94 1.10
C THR A 99 11.01 11.57 1.67
N ALA A 100 12.07 11.71 0.86
CA ALA A 100 13.33 12.34 1.29
C ALA A 100 13.14 13.84 1.58
N ILE A 101 12.35 14.54 0.77
CA ILE A 101 12.03 15.96 0.98
C ILE A 101 11.12 16.10 2.21
N ALA A 102 10.11 15.24 2.35
CA ALA A 102 9.16 15.25 3.46
C ALA A 102 9.83 15.05 4.84
N ALA A 103 11.00 14.45 4.89
CA ALA A 103 11.81 14.40 6.11
C ALA A 103 12.26 15.79 6.60
N LYS A 104 12.25 16.81 5.73
CA LYS A 104 12.57 18.22 6.05
C LYS A 104 11.36 19.13 5.95
N VAL A 105 10.33 18.75 5.21
CA VAL A 105 9.09 19.47 4.98
C VAL A 105 7.92 18.50 5.25
N PRO A 106 7.53 18.32 6.53
CA PRO A 106 6.55 17.30 6.94
C PRO A 106 5.19 17.41 6.25
N GLU A 107 4.81 18.59 5.79
CA GLU A 107 3.56 18.85 5.06
C GLU A 107 3.48 18.10 3.72
N LEU A 108 4.61 17.64 3.17
CA LEU A 108 4.64 16.76 1.99
C LEU A 108 4.43 15.28 2.32
N MET A 109 4.30 14.92 3.61
CA MET A 109 4.08 13.53 4.03
C MET A 109 2.83 12.89 3.42
N PRO A 110 1.64 13.53 3.45
CA PRO A 110 0.48 13.00 2.75
C PRO A 110 0.61 13.22 1.25
N VAL A 111 0.40 12.17 0.48
CA VAL A 111 0.19 12.25 -0.97
C VAL A 111 -1.27 11.98 -1.30
N ARG A 112 -1.83 12.83 -2.14
CA ARG A 112 -3.18 12.69 -2.69
C ARG A 112 -3.12 11.88 -3.96
N LEU A 113 -4.00 10.92 -4.08
CA LEU A 113 -4.19 10.06 -5.24
C LEU A 113 -5.52 10.40 -5.88
N ARG A 114 -5.56 10.51 -7.21
CA ARG A 114 -6.77 10.70 -7.97
C ARG A 114 -6.74 9.77 -9.18
N TRP A 115 -7.79 8.97 -9.34
CA TRP A 115 -7.97 8.13 -10.52
C TRP A 115 -8.53 8.99 -11.66
N GLU A 116 -7.93 8.87 -12.82
CA GLU A 116 -8.29 9.59 -14.04
C GLU A 116 -8.35 8.59 -15.22
N SER A 117 -8.97 8.95 -16.31
CA SER A 117 -9.13 8.05 -17.47
C SER A 117 -7.80 7.51 -18.05
N THR A 118 -6.69 8.20 -17.82
CA THR A 118 -5.37 7.85 -18.35
C THR A 118 -4.41 7.26 -17.33
N GLY A 119 -4.85 7.12 -16.07
CA GLY A 119 -3.97 6.58 -15.02
C GLY A 119 -4.26 7.10 -13.62
N LEU A 120 -3.19 7.24 -12.84
CA LEU A 120 -3.22 7.69 -11.44
C LEU A 120 -2.44 8.99 -11.28
N ASN A 121 -3.14 10.06 -10.94
CA ASN A 121 -2.51 11.33 -10.60
C ASN A 121 -2.11 11.32 -9.11
N ILE A 122 -0.86 11.69 -8.82
CA ILE A 122 -0.28 11.73 -7.48
C ILE A 122 0.20 13.13 -7.19
N LYS A 123 -0.26 13.72 -6.09
CA LYS A 123 0.09 15.09 -5.70
C LYS A 123 0.50 15.16 -4.24
N ALA A 124 1.69 15.70 -4.00
CA ALA A 124 2.14 16.15 -2.69
C ALA A 124 2.21 17.68 -2.68
N ARG A 125 1.74 18.35 -1.63
CA ARG A 125 1.71 19.81 -1.54
C ARG A 125 2.09 20.28 -0.15
N ALA A 126 2.98 21.28 -0.11
CA ALA A 126 3.30 22.11 1.04
C ALA A 126 3.23 23.58 0.63
N PRO A 127 3.21 24.55 1.58
CA PRO A 127 3.18 25.97 1.26
C PRO A 127 4.30 26.44 0.31
N ILE A 128 5.47 25.83 0.43
CA ILE A 128 6.68 26.20 -0.31
C ILE A 128 7.01 25.31 -1.50
N ALA A 129 6.32 24.18 -1.65
CA ALA A 129 6.63 23.20 -2.69
C ALA A 129 5.40 22.36 -3.06
N SER A 130 5.30 21.99 -4.33
CA SER A 130 4.35 20.94 -4.76
C SER A 130 5.00 20.03 -5.77
N VAL A 131 4.64 18.74 -5.70
CA VAL A 131 5.05 17.72 -6.67
C VAL A 131 3.77 17.09 -7.22
N THR A 132 3.67 17.05 -8.55
CA THR A 132 2.58 16.34 -9.22
C THR A 132 3.19 15.35 -10.20
N TYR A 133 2.68 14.12 -10.19
CA TYR A 133 3.10 13.08 -11.12
C TYR A 133 1.87 12.32 -11.62
N ALA A 134 1.73 12.23 -12.94
CA ALA A 134 0.70 11.45 -13.59
C ALA A 134 1.30 10.09 -14.01
N ALA A 135 1.00 9.05 -13.23
CA ALA A 135 1.38 7.69 -13.56
C ALA A 135 0.44 7.15 -14.64
N ALA A 136 0.99 6.91 -15.82
CA ALA A 136 0.22 6.38 -16.95
C ALA A 136 -0.15 4.90 -16.73
N GLY A 137 -1.40 4.55 -16.99
CA GLY A 137 -1.87 3.18 -16.79
C GLY A 137 -3.22 2.91 -17.43
N CYS A 138 -3.57 1.64 -17.54
CA CYS A 138 -4.89 1.23 -18.00
C CYS A 138 -5.87 1.31 -16.84
N VAL A 139 -6.91 2.12 -16.95
CA VAL A 139 -7.91 2.31 -15.90
C VAL A 139 -9.19 1.55 -16.25
N HIS A 140 -9.65 0.75 -15.30
CA HIS A 140 -10.86 -0.07 -15.44
C HIS A 140 -11.97 0.44 -14.50
N GLY A 141 -13.21 0.31 -14.91
CA GLY A 141 -14.38 0.67 -14.11
C GLY A 141 -14.60 2.17 -13.88
N TYR A 142 -13.75 3.03 -14.44
CA TYR A 142 -13.82 4.49 -14.29
C TYR A 142 -14.76 5.10 -15.33
N THR A 143 -15.55 6.09 -14.90
CA THR A 143 -16.33 6.96 -15.79
C THR A 143 -15.99 8.43 -15.50
N PRO A 144 -16.08 9.34 -16.50
CA PRO A 144 -15.65 10.73 -16.36
C PRO A 144 -16.35 11.55 -15.27
N ASP A 145 -17.53 11.13 -14.85
CA ASP A 145 -18.30 11.72 -13.77
C ASP A 145 -17.84 11.30 -12.38
N MET A 146 -16.94 10.30 -12.30
CA MET A 146 -16.37 9.86 -11.04
C MET A 146 -15.23 10.77 -10.59
N ASP A 147 -15.33 11.28 -9.38
CA ASP A 147 -14.22 11.97 -8.70
C ASP A 147 -13.71 11.09 -7.54
N ILE A 148 -12.77 10.22 -7.86
CA ILE A 148 -12.24 9.24 -6.93
C ILE A 148 -10.90 9.72 -6.43
N ARG A 149 -10.82 9.92 -5.12
CA ARG A 149 -9.64 10.44 -4.44
C ARG A 149 -9.30 9.59 -3.22
N ALA A 150 -8.03 9.59 -2.86
CA ALA A 150 -7.52 8.99 -1.64
C ALA A 150 -6.31 9.78 -1.13
N CYS A 151 -5.96 9.58 0.12
CA CYS A 151 -4.74 10.14 0.69
C CYS A 151 -3.94 9.06 1.39
N ALA A 152 -2.65 9.01 1.13
CA ALA A 152 -1.75 8.01 1.68
C ALA A 152 -0.49 8.65 2.28
N HIS A 153 0.07 8.01 3.29
CA HIS A 153 1.38 8.39 3.80
C HIS A 153 2.46 8.03 2.78
N THR A 154 3.22 9.03 2.33
CA THR A 154 4.20 8.92 1.23
C THR A 154 5.18 7.76 1.43
N LYS A 155 5.74 7.61 2.63
CA LYS A 155 6.70 6.55 2.93
C LYS A 155 6.10 5.16 2.76
N HIS A 156 4.92 4.91 3.31
CA HIS A 156 4.27 3.59 3.21
C HIS A 156 3.90 3.26 1.77
N LEU A 157 3.41 4.25 1.02
CA LEU A 157 3.14 4.09 -0.40
C LEU A 157 4.44 3.80 -1.19
N ALA A 158 5.53 4.52 -0.92
CA ALA A 158 6.83 4.29 -1.55
C ALA A 158 7.37 2.87 -1.27
N ASP A 159 7.25 2.40 -0.03
CA ASP A 159 7.67 1.06 0.37
C ASP A 159 6.85 -0.03 -0.34
N LEU A 160 5.52 0.15 -0.46
CA LEU A 160 4.64 -0.75 -1.20
C LEU A 160 4.97 -0.77 -2.69
N ILE A 161 5.02 0.38 -3.35
CA ILE A 161 5.36 0.47 -4.78
C ILE A 161 6.73 -0.14 -5.05
N GLY A 162 7.72 0.14 -4.20
CA GLY A 162 9.05 -0.45 -4.30
C GLY A 162 9.07 -1.98 -4.14
N TYR A 163 8.23 -2.51 -3.27
CA TYR A 163 8.07 -3.96 -3.10
C TYR A 163 7.45 -4.60 -4.35
N PHE A 164 6.33 -4.04 -4.84
CA PHE A 164 5.66 -4.57 -6.03
C PHE A 164 6.54 -4.46 -7.29
N HIS A 165 7.27 -3.35 -7.44
CA HIS A 165 8.26 -3.23 -8.50
C HIS A 165 9.31 -4.36 -8.47
N GLN A 166 9.86 -4.68 -7.27
CA GLN A 166 10.82 -5.79 -7.12
C GLN A 166 10.20 -7.18 -7.32
N ARG A 167 8.88 -7.31 -7.17
CA ARG A 167 8.15 -8.55 -7.49
C ARG A 167 8.04 -8.78 -8.99
N GLY A 168 8.07 -7.71 -9.76
CA GLY A 168 7.89 -7.71 -11.21
C GLY A 168 6.44 -7.91 -11.64
N GLY A 169 6.18 -7.63 -12.91
CA GLY A 169 4.85 -7.65 -13.51
C GLY A 169 4.04 -6.39 -13.22
N ASP A 170 2.80 -6.39 -13.68
CA ASP A 170 1.90 -5.26 -13.56
C ASP A 170 1.30 -5.18 -12.16
N LEU A 171 1.14 -3.97 -11.66
CA LEU A 171 0.50 -3.68 -10.39
C LEU A 171 -0.90 -3.12 -10.61
N GLN A 172 -1.90 -3.74 -9.99
CA GLN A 172 -3.25 -3.21 -9.88
C GLN A 172 -3.38 -2.40 -8.59
N ILE A 173 -3.82 -1.15 -8.70
CA ILE A 173 -4.11 -0.27 -7.55
C ILE A 173 -5.60 0.06 -7.60
N TYR A 174 -6.32 -0.46 -6.62
CA TYR A 174 -7.77 -0.29 -6.52
C TYR A 174 -8.11 0.98 -5.75
N ALA A 175 -9.07 1.70 -6.28
CA ALA A 175 -9.66 2.85 -5.63
C ALA A 175 -10.42 2.43 -4.36
N PRO A 176 -10.53 3.31 -3.36
CA PRO A 176 -11.35 3.03 -2.18
C PRO A 176 -12.83 2.89 -2.59
N LEU A 177 -13.55 1.95 -1.97
CA LEU A 177 -14.95 1.67 -2.30
C LEU A 177 -15.90 2.86 -2.06
N ARG A 178 -15.52 3.77 -1.18
CA ARG A 178 -16.26 5.01 -0.89
C ARG A 178 -15.27 6.14 -0.67
N VAL A 179 -15.43 7.23 -1.40
CA VAL A 179 -14.56 8.42 -1.31
C VAL A 179 -14.59 9.04 0.10
N ALA A 180 -15.75 9.03 0.75
CA ALA A 180 -15.94 9.55 2.11
C ALA A 180 -15.55 8.56 3.23
N SER A 181 -15.19 7.33 2.88
CA SER A 181 -14.82 6.31 3.87
C SER A 181 -13.31 6.20 3.97
N GLN A 182 -12.83 5.95 5.18
CA GLN A 182 -11.44 5.58 5.43
C GLN A 182 -11.14 4.14 4.91
N SER A 183 -11.82 3.71 3.84
CA SER A 183 -11.57 2.42 3.21
C SER A 183 -10.13 2.37 2.74
N PRO A 184 -9.37 1.33 3.08
CA PRO A 184 -7.98 1.24 2.70
C PRO A 184 -7.83 1.08 1.18
N LEU A 185 -6.67 1.49 0.67
CA LEU A 185 -6.24 1.20 -0.69
C LEU A 185 -5.83 -0.27 -0.80
N TYR A 186 -6.20 -0.92 -1.89
CA TYR A 186 -5.83 -2.30 -2.17
C TYR A 186 -4.88 -2.38 -3.36
N PHE A 187 -3.86 -3.22 -3.24
CA PHE A 187 -2.80 -3.43 -4.22
C PHE A 187 -2.69 -4.92 -4.53
N ALA A 188 -2.58 -5.29 -5.79
CA ALA A 188 -2.43 -6.71 -6.18
C ALA A 188 -1.49 -6.89 -7.36
N ALA A 189 -0.59 -7.87 -7.26
CA ALA A 189 0.30 -8.33 -8.34
C ALA A 189 0.84 -9.73 -8.05
N ASN A 190 0.84 -10.61 -9.06
CA ASN A 190 1.60 -11.88 -9.07
C ASN A 190 1.54 -12.71 -7.76
N GLY A 191 0.36 -13.07 -7.28
CA GLY A 191 0.18 -13.90 -6.08
C GLY A 191 0.61 -13.21 -4.78
N THR A 192 0.67 -11.90 -4.78
CA THR A 192 0.88 -11.06 -3.61
C THR A 192 -0.09 -9.89 -3.63
N ALA A 193 -0.49 -9.44 -2.47
CA ALA A 193 -1.32 -8.26 -2.37
C ALA A 193 -0.99 -7.47 -1.10
N GLY A 194 -1.52 -6.25 -1.02
CA GLY A 194 -1.32 -5.38 0.12
C GLY A 194 -2.48 -4.42 0.32
N VAL A 195 -2.56 -3.89 1.51
CA VAL A 195 -3.54 -2.89 1.93
C VAL A 195 -2.79 -1.75 2.60
N LEU A 196 -3.16 -0.53 2.24
CA LEU A 196 -2.62 0.70 2.83
C LEU A 196 -3.75 1.52 3.43
N GLY A 197 -3.69 1.76 4.74
CA GLY A 197 -4.60 2.67 5.42
C GLY A 197 -4.47 4.09 4.88
N GLN A 198 -5.60 4.75 4.67
CA GLN A 198 -5.61 6.15 4.29
C GLN A 198 -5.28 7.05 5.48
N VAL A 199 -4.63 8.17 5.22
CA VAL A 199 -4.45 9.26 6.19
C VAL A 199 -5.56 10.29 6.00
N ARG A 200 -5.96 10.95 7.08
CA ARG A 200 -6.95 12.04 7.02
C ARG A 200 -6.32 13.27 6.36
N ASP A 201 -6.96 13.77 5.33
CA ASP A 201 -6.64 15.03 4.70
C ASP A 201 -7.90 15.91 4.66
N ALA A 202 -7.86 17.04 5.37
CA ALA A 202 -9.00 17.95 5.48
C ALA A 202 -9.48 18.46 4.10
N GLU A 203 -8.59 18.60 3.11
CA GLU A 203 -8.97 19.08 1.78
C GLU A 203 -9.68 18.01 0.94
N ILE A 204 -9.49 16.72 1.22
CA ILE A 204 -10.18 15.63 0.51
C ILE A 204 -11.61 15.42 1.04
N TYR A 205 -11.82 15.71 2.35
CA TYR A 205 -13.08 15.41 3.03
C TYR A 205 -14.01 16.62 3.21
N GLN A 206 -13.66 17.77 2.64
CA GLN A 206 -14.48 18.99 2.66
C GLN A 206 -15.29 19.21 1.36
N GLY A 207 -15.39 18.19 0.49
CA GLY A 207 -16.18 18.24 -0.76
C GLY A 207 -17.49 17.52 -0.66
#